data_885a945a183f573df41c7201f7edd292
#
_entry.id   885a945a183f573df41c7201f7edd292
#
_cell.length_a   1.000
_cell.length_b   1.000
_cell.length_c   1.000
_cell.angle_alpha   90.00
_cell.angle_beta   90.00
_cell.angle_gamma   90.00
#
_symmetry.space_group_name_H-M   'P 1'
#
loop_
_entity.id
_entity.type
_entity.pdbx_description
1 polymer ?
#
loop_
_entity_poly.entity_id
_entity_poly.type
_entity_poly.pdbx_seq_one_letter_code
_entity_poly.pdbx_strand_id
1 'polypeptide(L)'
;FDTCYPEQAGVLDHNMLAHELLTLEALAELGTALPERSVEYNPGDLPVGIRPEDVPDNGMSIGDTIRMIDSAASWAVLKNIEQVPEYEALLLSLLAEIRPILEAKTGQMLKPQGFIFVSSPGAVTPYHFDPEHNILLQLRGEKWMTTFPAGDPRFAADQIHEGYHLGGHRNLVWQEEFEAKGTRHH
;
A
#
# COMPACT_ATOMS: atom_id res chain seq x y z
N PHE A 1 -14.71 13.66 -0.59
CA PHE A 1 -13.32 13.84 -1.01
C PHE A 1 -12.89 15.29 -0.90
N ASP A 2 -13.64 16.19 -1.50
CA ASP A 2 -13.31 17.62 -1.55
C ASP A 2 -13.25 18.31 -0.17
N THR A 3 -13.90 17.77 0.84
CA THR A 3 -13.91 18.28 2.21
C THR A 3 -12.78 17.73 3.08
N CYS A 4 -12.17 16.62 2.72
CA CYS A 4 -11.13 15.94 3.52
C CYS A 4 -9.71 16.18 2.98
N TYR A 5 -9.53 16.05 1.67
CA TYR A 5 -8.23 16.18 1.04
C TYR A 5 -7.74 17.62 1.00
N PRO A 6 -6.46 17.94 1.26
CA PRO A 6 -5.37 17.02 1.59
C PRO A 6 -5.16 16.75 3.08
N GLU A 7 -5.88 17.43 3.98
CA GLU A 7 -5.55 17.52 5.40
C GLU A 7 -6.03 16.33 6.23
N GLN A 8 -7.03 15.59 5.73
CA GLN A 8 -7.66 14.50 6.46
C GLN A 8 -7.87 13.28 5.58
N ALA A 9 -7.77 12.10 6.18
CA ALA A 9 -8.20 10.87 5.53
C ALA A 9 -9.72 10.89 5.31
N GLY A 10 -10.16 10.35 4.18
CA GLY A 10 -11.57 10.23 3.82
C GLY A 10 -11.83 8.91 3.10
N VAL A 11 -13.09 8.51 3.05
CA VAL A 11 -13.52 7.29 2.35
C VAL A 11 -14.10 7.66 1.00
N LEU A 12 -13.75 6.91 -0.03
CA LEU A 12 -14.22 7.02 -1.40
C LEU A 12 -14.84 5.70 -1.84
N ASP A 13 -15.95 5.77 -2.55
CA ASP A 13 -16.50 4.61 -3.26
C ASP A 13 -15.79 4.45 -4.61
N HIS A 14 -15.60 3.20 -5.04
CA HIS A 14 -15.02 2.88 -6.33
C HIS A 14 -15.72 1.68 -7.00
N ASN A 15 -15.58 1.54 -8.30
CA ASN A 15 -16.21 0.50 -9.11
C ASN A 15 -15.22 -0.54 -9.68
N MET A 16 -14.03 -0.68 -9.08
CA MET A 16 -12.93 -1.47 -9.62
C MET A 16 -13.00 -2.96 -9.30
N LEU A 17 -13.99 -3.44 -8.54
CA LEU A 17 -14.06 -4.81 -8.04
C LEU A 17 -14.06 -5.89 -9.12
N ALA A 18 -14.59 -5.58 -10.31
CA ALA A 18 -14.70 -6.51 -11.42
C ALA A 18 -13.71 -6.24 -12.56
N HIS A 19 -12.68 -5.39 -12.32
CA HIS A 19 -11.71 -5.06 -13.36
C HIS A 19 -10.83 -6.25 -13.69
N GLU A 20 -10.71 -6.58 -14.99
CA GLU A 20 -10.00 -7.77 -15.47
C GLU A 20 -8.53 -7.86 -15.05
N LEU A 21 -7.80 -6.72 -15.04
CA LEU A 21 -6.41 -6.63 -14.59
C LEU A 21 -6.22 -6.80 -13.07
N LEU A 22 -7.30 -6.82 -12.28
CA LEU A 22 -7.25 -6.90 -10.81
C LEU A 22 -7.77 -8.25 -10.27
N THR A 23 -7.90 -9.24 -11.13
CA THR A 23 -8.16 -10.62 -10.74
C THR A 23 -6.89 -11.27 -10.18
N LEU A 24 -7.01 -12.27 -9.29
CA LEU A 24 -5.83 -12.96 -8.75
C LEU A 24 -4.96 -13.57 -9.86
N GLU A 25 -5.57 -14.07 -10.94
CA GLU A 25 -4.82 -14.62 -12.06
C GLU A 25 -4.01 -13.54 -12.79
N ALA A 26 -4.63 -12.41 -13.14
CA ALA A 26 -3.93 -11.29 -13.77
C ALA A 26 -2.81 -10.73 -12.88
N LEU A 27 -3.03 -10.68 -11.56
CA LEU A 27 -2.00 -10.24 -10.61
C LEU A 27 -0.86 -11.26 -10.46
N ALA A 28 -1.14 -12.56 -10.57
CA ALA A 28 -0.11 -13.60 -10.58
C ALA A 28 0.77 -13.52 -11.84
N GLU A 29 0.17 -13.25 -12.99
CA GLU A 29 0.88 -12.99 -14.24
C GLU A 29 1.73 -11.72 -14.16
N LEU A 30 1.16 -10.63 -13.62
CA LEU A 30 1.88 -9.38 -13.38
C LEU A 30 3.09 -9.60 -12.48
N GLY A 31 2.91 -10.32 -11.34
CA GLY A 31 4.00 -10.62 -10.42
C GLY A 31 5.15 -11.38 -11.07
N THR A 32 4.84 -12.26 -12.02
CA THR A 32 5.85 -13.00 -12.80
C THR A 32 6.54 -12.12 -13.87
N ALA A 33 5.83 -11.13 -14.41
CA ALA A 33 6.35 -10.25 -15.45
C ALA A 33 7.20 -9.09 -14.91
N LEU A 34 6.96 -8.65 -13.66
CA LEU A 34 7.69 -7.56 -13.04
C LEU A 34 9.14 -7.97 -12.73
N PRO A 35 10.08 -7.00 -12.76
CA PRO A 35 11.43 -7.23 -12.27
C PRO A 35 11.44 -7.65 -10.80
N GLU A 36 12.36 -8.53 -10.40
CA GLU A 36 12.50 -9.05 -9.03
C GLU A 36 12.49 -7.94 -7.96
N ARG A 37 13.18 -6.82 -8.20
CA ARG A 37 13.21 -5.65 -7.31
C ARG A 37 11.85 -4.98 -7.09
N SER A 38 10.87 -5.25 -7.96
CA SER A 38 9.50 -4.73 -7.89
C SER A 38 8.51 -5.72 -7.29
N VAL A 39 9.00 -6.87 -6.86
CA VAL A 39 8.18 -7.94 -6.26
C VAL A 39 8.74 -8.27 -4.90
N GLU A 40 7.88 -8.26 -3.89
CA GLU A 40 8.24 -8.69 -2.54
C GLU A 40 7.11 -9.55 -2.00
N TYR A 41 7.43 -10.70 -1.42
CA TYR A 41 6.44 -11.60 -0.81
C TYR A 41 7.09 -12.44 0.28
N ASN A 42 6.34 -12.67 1.35
CA ASN A 42 6.84 -13.29 2.59
C ASN A 42 5.72 -14.05 3.30
N PRO A 43 6.02 -14.92 4.28
CA PRO A 43 5.05 -15.36 5.25
C PRO A 43 4.36 -14.17 5.94
N GLY A 44 3.05 -14.26 6.18
CA GLY A 44 2.25 -13.15 6.67
C GLY A 44 2.35 -12.87 8.18
N ASP A 45 3.03 -13.72 8.92
CA ASP A 45 3.13 -13.71 10.39
C ASP A 45 4.56 -13.39 10.91
N LEU A 46 5.36 -12.72 10.11
CA LEU A 46 6.72 -12.38 10.49
C LEU A 46 6.77 -11.42 11.68
N PRO A 47 7.75 -11.61 12.59
CA PRO A 47 7.99 -10.67 13.68
C PRO A 47 8.26 -9.25 13.17
N VAL A 48 7.67 -8.26 13.83
CA VAL A 48 7.97 -6.85 13.53
C VAL A 48 9.46 -6.57 13.75
N GLY A 49 10.14 -6.03 12.72
CA GLY A 49 11.56 -5.70 12.79
C GLY A 49 12.50 -6.85 12.43
N ILE A 50 12.01 -7.96 11.89
CA ILE A 50 12.88 -8.98 11.28
C ILE A 50 13.77 -8.33 10.20
N ARG A 51 15.04 -8.71 10.15
CA ARG A 51 15.97 -8.20 9.13
C ARG A 51 15.63 -8.83 7.77
N PRO A 52 15.79 -8.08 6.65
CA PRO A 52 15.48 -8.60 5.31
C PRO A 52 16.17 -9.94 4.98
N GLU A 53 17.41 -10.12 5.44
CA GLU A 53 18.19 -11.35 5.23
C GLU A 53 17.72 -12.55 6.07
N ASP A 54 16.94 -12.32 7.11
CA ASP A 54 16.41 -13.36 7.99
C ASP A 54 14.96 -13.75 7.62
N VAL A 55 14.35 -13.06 6.63
CA VAL A 55 12.97 -13.35 6.18
C VAL A 55 12.95 -14.72 5.50
N PRO A 56 12.19 -15.71 6.00
CA PRO A 56 12.13 -17.02 5.38
C PRO A 56 11.39 -16.95 4.04
N ASP A 57 11.81 -17.79 3.10
CA ASP A 57 11.04 -18.06 1.88
C ASP A 57 9.77 -18.86 2.23
N ASN A 58 8.64 -18.52 1.61
CA ASN A 58 7.40 -19.27 1.77
C ASN A 58 7.35 -20.56 0.92
N GLY A 59 8.42 -20.84 0.17
CA GLY A 59 8.55 -22.06 -0.65
C GLY A 59 7.73 -22.07 -1.94
N MET A 60 7.09 -20.94 -2.30
CA MET A 60 6.25 -20.82 -3.49
C MET A 60 6.78 -19.75 -4.43
N SER A 61 6.40 -19.82 -5.70
CA SER A 61 6.59 -18.71 -6.63
C SER A 61 5.64 -17.55 -6.27
N ILE A 62 5.96 -16.33 -6.71
CA ILE A 62 5.06 -15.18 -6.55
C ILE A 62 3.69 -15.45 -7.16
N GLY A 63 3.64 -16.08 -8.35
CA GLY A 63 2.38 -16.42 -9.00
C GLY A 63 1.54 -17.39 -8.17
N ASP A 64 2.16 -18.44 -7.61
CA ASP A 64 1.46 -19.40 -6.76
C ASP A 64 1.07 -18.80 -5.41
N THR A 65 1.92 -17.96 -4.82
CA THR A 65 1.58 -17.21 -3.61
C THR A 65 0.31 -16.38 -3.79
N ILE A 66 0.21 -15.66 -4.92
CA ILE A 66 -0.96 -14.82 -5.21
C ILE A 66 -2.22 -15.68 -5.45
N ARG A 67 -2.11 -16.75 -6.27
CA ARG A 67 -3.25 -17.63 -6.56
C ARG A 67 -3.80 -18.32 -5.31
N MET A 68 -2.93 -18.66 -4.39
CA MET A 68 -3.25 -19.38 -3.15
C MET A 68 -3.35 -18.46 -1.93
N ILE A 69 -3.48 -17.16 -2.11
CA ILE A 69 -3.34 -16.18 -1.02
C ILE A 69 -4.29 -16.43 0.16
N ASP A 70 -5.47 -16.93 -0.09
CA ASP A 70 -6.45 -17.24 0.96
C ASP A 70 -5.95 -18.30 1.97
N SER A 71 -4.98 -19.15 1.58
CA SER A 71 -4.43 -20.24 2.39
C SER A 71 -2.90 -20.21 2.53
N ALA A 72 -2.22 -19.34 1.82
CA ALA A 72 -0.76 -19.29 1.78
C ALA A 72 -0.13 -18.73 3.07
N ALA A 73 -0.93 -18.17 3.99
CA ALA A 73 -0.46 -17.45 5.17
C ALA A 73 0.68 -16.47 4.83
N SER A 74 0.52 -15.73 3.73
CA SER A 74 1.55 -14.88 3.14
C SER A 74 1.01 -13.49 2.83
N TRP A 75 1.92 -12.58 2.53
CA TRP A 75 1.59 -11.32 1.87
C TRP A 75 2.55 -11.08 0.71
N ALA A 76 2.09 -10.33 -0.26
CA ALA A 76 2.86 -9.92 -1.41
C ALA A 76 2.57 -8.47 -1.76
N VAL A 77 3.57 -7.79 -2.31
CA VAL A 77 3.41 -6.47 -2.93
C VAL A 77 4.07 -6.44 -4.30
N LEU A 78 3.30 -5.96 -5.27
CA LEU A 78 3.75 -5.67 -6.62
C LEU A 78 3.95 -4.16 -6.71
N LYS A 79 5.20 -3.73 -6.90
CA LYS A 79 5.62 -2.33 -6.82
C LYS A 79 5.81 -1.74 -8.21
N ASN A 80 5.42 -0.47 -8.35
CA ASN A 80 5.60 0.26 -9.60
C ASN A 80 4.98 -0.46 -10.80
N ILE A 81 3.71 -0.80 -10.68
CA ILE A 81 2.97 -1.55 -11.71
C ILE A 81 2.88 -0.79 -13.03
N GLU A 82 3.08 0.52 -13.02
CA GLU A 82 3.17 1.38 -14.21
C GLU A 82 4.34 1.03 -15.15
N GLN A 83 5.23 0.12 -14.75
CA GLN A 83 6.25 -0.45 -15.65
C GLN A 83 5.65 -1.35 -16.73
N VAL A 84 4.40 -1.81 -16.53
CA VAL A 84 3.66 -2.64 -17.47
C VAL A 84 2.59 -1.79 -18.12
N PRO A 85 2.57 -1.65 -19.49
CA PRO A 85 1.75 -0.66 -20.18
C PRO A 85 0.25 -0.71 -19.87
N GLU A 86 -0.33 -1.89 -19.70
CA GLU A 86 -1.74 -2.06 -19.37
C GLU A 86 -2.07 -1.52 -17.97
N TYR A 87 -1.18 -1.72 -17.02
CA TYR A 87 -1.31 -1.22 -15.65
C TYR A 87 -0.97 0.27 -15.56
N GLU A 88 -0.06 0.78 -16.39
CA GLU A 88 0.15 2.23 -16.52
C GLU A 88 -1.14 2.90 -17.02
N ALA A 89 -1.76 2.37 -18.06
CA ALA A 89 -3.01 2.88 -18.60
C ALA A 89 -4.13 2.87 -17.55
N LEU A 90 -4.26 1.78 -16.79
CA LEU A 90 -5.20 1.67 -15.68
C LEU A 90 -4.94 2.74 -14.61
N LEU A 91 -3.71 2.85 -14.12
CA LEU A 91 -3.33 3.85 -13.11
C LEU A 91 -3.64 5.27 -13.56
N LEU A 92 -3.23 5.61 -14.78
CA LEU A 92 -3.45 6.96 -15.33
C LEU A 92 -4.93 7.27 -15.56
N SER A 93 -5.75 6.28 -15.93
CA SER A 93 -7.19 6.45 -16.08
C SER A 93 -7.87 6.75 -14.76
N LEU A 94 -7.53 6.02 -13.70
CA LEU A 94 -8.04 6.25 -12.34
C LEU A 94 -7.63 7.64 -11.81
N LEU A 95 -6.37 8.00 -11.98
CA LEU A 95 -5.88 9.29 -11.54
C LEU A 95 -6.49 10.46 -12.33
N ALA A 96 -6.82 10.27 -13.61
CA ALA A 96 -7.46 11.29 -14.44
C ALA A 96 -8.83 11.73 -13.91
N GLU A 97 -9.58 10.83 -13.27
CA GLU A 97 -10.89 11.14 -12.69
C GLU A 97 -10.80 12.14 -11.53
N ILE A 98 -9.76 12.03 -10.71
CA ILE A 98 -9.59 12.85 -9.51
C ILE A 98 -8.61 14.01 -9.68
N ARG A 99 -7.83 13.98 -10.75
CA ARG A 99 -6.79 15.01 -11.03
C ARG A 99 -7.29 16.44 -10.93
N PRO A 100 -8.46 16.83 -11.52
CA PRO A 100 -8.93 18.21 -11.44
C PRO A 100 -9.14 18.70 -10.00
N ILE A 101 -9.57 17.80 -9.10
CA ILE A 101 -9.81 18.14 -7.69
C ILE A 101 -8.48 18.24 -6.94
N LEU A 102 -7.55 17.31 -7.20
CA LEU A 102 -6.24 17.28 -6.55
C LEU A 102 -5.39 18.49 -6.94
N GLU A 103 -5.25 18.72 -8.23
CA GLU A 103 -4.38 19.79 -8.75
C GLU A 103 -4.89 21.19 -8.40
N ALA A 104 -6.19 21.37 -8.20
CA ALA A 104 -6.74 22.63 -7.71
C ALA A 104 -6.31 22.96 -6.27
N LYS A 105 -5.96 21.94 -5.46
CA LYS A 105 -5.61 22.09 -4.04
C LYS A 105 -4.11 22.03 -3.78
N THR A 106 -3.41 21.12 -4.42
CA THR A 106 -2.02 20.79 -4.12
C THR A 106 -1.06 21.00 -5.28
N GLY A 107 -1.57 21.54 -6.41
CA GLY A 107 -0.76 21.74 -7.61
C GLY A 107 -0.60 20.45 -8.42
N GLN A 108 0.29 20.47 -9.40
CA GLN A 108 0.47 19.41 -10.38
C GLN A 108 0.80 18.06 -9.71
N MET A 109 0.10 17.01 -10.12
CA MET A 109 0.40 15.64 -9.73
C MET A 109 1.73 15.18 -10.36
N LEU A 110 2.66 14.74 -9.53
CA LEU A 110 3.99 14.32 -9.94
C LEU A 110 4.22 12.85 -9.60
N LYS A 111 4.94 12.14 -10.47
CA LYS A 111 5.42 10.76 -10.25
C LYS A 111 4.32 9.79 -9.76
N PRO A 112 3.23 9.62 -10.52
CA PRO A 112 2.23 8.63 -10.17
C PRO A 112 2.86 7.23 -10.10
N GLN A 113 2.58 6.50 -9.03
CA GLN A 113 3.08 5.14 -8.81
C GLN A 113 1.92 4.26 -8.36
N GLY A 114 1.90 3.03 -8.82
CA GLY A 114 0.92 2.03 -8.43
C GLY A 114 1.56 0.87 -7.66
N PHE A 115 0.95 0.49 -6.54
CA PHE A 115 1.34 -0.66 -5.74
C PHE A 115 0.11 -1.55 -5.55
N ILE A 116 0.28 -2.86 -5.64
CA ILE A 116 -0.80 -3.81 -5.36
C ILE A 116 -0.37 -4.71 -4.21
N PHE A 117 -1.14 -4.68 -3.14
CA PHE A 117 -0.93 -5.51 -1.96
C PHE A 117 -1.90 -6.69 -2.00
N VAL A 118 -1.38 -7.89 -1.87
CA VAL A 118 -2.15 -9.13 -1.80
C VAL A 118 -1.80 -9.81 -0.49
N SER A 119 -2.79 -10.01 0.39
CA SER A 119 -2.55 -10.47 1.76
C SER A 119 -3.50 -11.59 2.13
N SER A 120 -3.00 -12.60 2.82
CA SER A 120 -3.83 -13.62 3.46
C SER A 120 -4.70 -13.01 4.57
N PRO A 121 -5.82 -13.64 4.93
CA PRO A 121 -6.63 -13.22 6.06
C PRO A 121 -5.82 -13.09 7.35
N GLY A 122 -6.04 -12.02 8.10
CA GLY A 122 -5.36 -11.75 9.37
C GLY A 122 -3.97 -11.12 9.26
N ALA A 123 -3.46 -10.86 8.06
CA ALA A 123 -2.20 -10.16 7.89
C ALA A 123 -2.26 -8.71 8.43
N VAL A 124 -1.19 -8.31 9.12
CA VAL A 124 -1.07 -6.97 9.73
C VAL A 124 0.07 -6.21 9.07
N THR A 125 -0.21 -5.00 8.61
CA THR A 125 0.82 -4.09 8.11
C THR A 125 1.48 -3.37 9.28
N PRO A 126 2.82 -3.31 9.36
CA PRO A 126 3.52 -2.56 10.39
C PRO A 126 3.12 -1.08 10.41
N TYR A 127 3.23 -0.46 11.60
CA TYR A 127 3.02 0.98 11.74
C TYR A 127 4.11 1.73 10.96
N HIS A 128 3.68 2.63 10.07
CA HIS A 128 4.57 3.38 9.19
C HIS A 128 3.95 4.71 8.79
N PHE A 129 4.71 5.58 8.17
CA PHE A 129 4.20 6.74 7.46
C PHE A 129 4.48 6.62 5.96
N ASP A 130 3.67 7.29 5.16
CA ASP A 130 3.90 7.46 3.73
C ASP A 130 4.13 8.94 3.45
N PRO A 131 5.25 9.32 2.84
CA PRO A 131 5.54 10.71 2.49
C PRO A 131 4.77 11.19 1.26
N GLU A 132 4.12 10.24 0.57
CA GLU A 132 3.33 10.48 -0.63
C GLU A 132 1.85 10.71 -0.29
N HIS A 133 1.12 11.36 -1.19
CA HIS A 133 -0.35 11.33 -1.16
C HIS A 133 -0.83 9.96 -1.62
N ASN A 134 -1.56 9.25 -0.79
CA ASN A 134 -2.00 7.89 -1.04
C ASN A 134 -3.51 7.79 -1.25
N ILE A 135 -3.89 6.90 -2.16
CA ILE A 135 -5.27 6.41 -2.32
C ILE A 135 -5.22 4.88 -2.27
N LEU A 136 -5.87 4.30 -1.27
CA LEU A 136 -6.00 2.86 -1.12
C LEU A 136 -7.36 2.41 -1.65
N LEU A 137 -7.36 1.54 -2.67
CA LEU A 137 -8.57 0.89 -3.19
C LEU A 137 -8.65 -0.53 -2.62
N GLN A 138 -9.64 -0.80 -1.78
CA GLN A 138 -9.89 -2.14 -1.26
C GLN A 138 -10.70 -2.95 -2.27
N LEU A 139 -10.06 -3.93 -2.91
CA LEU A 139 -10.63 -4.69 -4.03
C LEU A 139 -11.26 -6.02 -3.59
N ARG A 140 -10.79 -6.61 -2.48
CA ARG A 140 -11.21 -7.94 -2.06
C ARG A 140 -11.09 -8.08 -0.54
N GLY A 141 -12.09 -8.73 0.08
CA GLY A 141 -12.13 -8.90 1.52
C GLY A 141 -12.40 -7.59 2.25
N GLU A 142 -12.04 -7.56 3.52
CA GLU A 142 -12.24 -6.43 4.42
C GLU A 142 -10.91 -6.02 5.05
N LYS A 143 -10.72 -4.73 5.26
CA LYS A 143 -9.53 -4.18 5.89
C LYS A 143 -9.88 -3.06 6.87
N TRP A 144 -9.26 -3.10 8.03
CA TRP A 144 -9.24 -1.98 8.95
C TRP A 144 -7.97 -1.16 8.75
N MET A 145 -8.12 0.14 8.57
CA MET A 145 -7.02 1.08 8.49
C MET A 145 -7.15 2.09 9.63
N THR A 146 -6.10 2.25 10.42
CA THR A 146 -6.05 3.32 11.43
C THR A 146 -5.08 4.39 10.95
N THR A 147 -5.54 5.62 10.85
CA THR A 147 -4.73 6.77 10.45
C THR A 147 -4.53 7.72 11.61
N PHE A 148 -3.42 8.45 11.58
CA PHE A 148 -3.04 9.44 12.56
C PHE A 148 -2.81 10.80 11.88
N PRO A 149 -2.98 11.93 12.59
CA PRO A 149 -2.76 13.25 12.01
C PRO A 149 -1.35 13.39 11.45
N ALA A 150 -1.25 13.75 10.17
CA ALA A 150 0.02 14.06 9.54
C ALA A 150 0.66 15.30 10.21
N GLY A 151 1.98 15.27 10.39
CA GLY A 151 2.72 16.38 11.02
C GLY A 151 2.57 16.49 12.54
N ASP A 152 1.90 15.55 13.20
CA ASP A 152 1.89 15.49 14.66
C ASP A 152 3.10 14.69 15.17
N PRO A 153 4.09 15.36 15.83
CA PRO A 153 5.35 14.72 16.23
C PRO A 153 5.19 13.62 17.27
N ARG A 154 4.01 13.49 17.87
CA ARG A 154 3.72 12.38 18.79
C ARG A 154 3.64 11.05 18.05
N PHE A 155 3.23 11.06 16.78
CA PHE A 155 3.07 9.85 15.95
C PHE A 155 4.27 9.63 15.04
N ALA A 156 4.83 10.69 14.45
CA ALA A 156 6.04 10.65 13.65
C ALA A 156 6.84 11.94 13.86
N ALA A 157 7.92 11.86 14.61
CA ALA A 157 8.77 13.01 14.89
C ALA A 157 9.46 13.54 13.61
N ASP A 158 9.73 14.84 13.52
CA ASP A 158 10.35 15.48 12.37
C ASP A 158 11.67 14.80 11.96
N GLN A 159 12.47 14.37 12.93
CA GLN A 159 13.73 13.66 12.70
C GLN A 159 13.55 12.34 11.93
N ILE A 160 12.39 11.69 12.06
CA ILE A 160 12.08 10.46 11.32
C ILE A 160 11.82 10.79 9.86
N HIS A 161 11.07 11.86 9.59
CA HIS A 161 10.85 12.35 8.22
C HIS A 161 12.15 12.78 7.56
N GLU A 162 12.99 13.54 8.27
CA GLU A 162 14.31 13.94 7.79
C GLU A 162 15.19 12.71 7.53
N GLY A 163 15.21 11.73 8.46
CA GLY A 163 15.97 10.49 8.34
C GLY A 163 15.56 9.66 7.12
N TYR A 164 14.27 9.62 6.79
CA TYR A 164 13.78 8.95 5.60
C TYR A 164 14.38 9.55 4.31
N HIS A 165 14.41 10.87 4.20
CA HIS A 165 15.01 11.56 3.05
C HIS A 165 16.53 11.36 2.96
N LEU A 166 17.16 10.94 4.03
CA LEU A 166 18.59 10.55 4.06
C LEU A 166 18.82 9.04 3.83
N GLY A 167 17.77 8.30 3.42
CA GLY A 167 17.87 6.87 3.11
C GLY A 167 17.39 5.94 4.24
N GLY A 168 16.78 6.48 5.29
CA GLY A 168 16.10 5.70 6.32
C GLY A 168 14.82 5.03 5.82
N HIS A 169 14.23 4.17 6.65
CA HIS A 169 12.98 3.47 6.33
C HIS A 169 11.76 4.20 6.92
N ARG A 170 10.56 3.86 6.40
CA ARG A 170 9.28 4.45 6.80
C ARG A 170 8.61 3.81 8.01
N ASN A 171 9.08 2.65 8.47
CA ASN A 171 8.50 1.94 9.59
C ASN A 171 8.78 2.65 10.91
N LEU A 172 7.75 2.72 11.76
CA LEU A 172 7.75 3.41 13.04
C LEU A 172 7.59 2.41 14.19
N VAL A 173 7.90 2.86 15.40
CA VAL A 173 7.69 2.06 16.61
C VAL A 173 6.24 2.28 17.07
N TRP A 174 5.47 1.19 17.15
CA TRP A 174 4.12 1.22 17.70
C TRP A 174 4.15 1.40 19.22
N GLN A 175 3.23 2.22 19.71
CA GLN A 175 2.96 2.39 21.14
C GLN A 175 1.47 2.09 21.37
N GLU A 176 1.16 1.29 22.39
CA GLU A 176 -0.22 0.85 22.68
C GLU A 176 -1.19 2.04 22.89
N GLU A 177 -0.68 3.13 23.45
CA GLU A 177 -1.45 4.35 23.67
C GLU A 177 -1.92 5.06 22.38
N PHE A 178 -1.35 4.69 21.23
CA PHE A 178 -1.75 5.26 19.93
C PHE A 178 -3.11 4.73 19.46
N GLU A 179 -3.48 3.51 19.85
CA GLU A 179 -4.72 2.89 19.41
C GLU A 179 -5.96 3.76 19.65
N ALA A 180 -6.01 4.40 20.82
CA ALA A 180 -7.11 5.27 21.22
C ALA A 180 -7.09 6.66 20.57
N LYS A 181 -6.02 7.01 19.84
CA LYS A 181 -5.78 8.35 19.28
C LYS A 181 -5.92 8.40 17.75
N GLY A 182 -5.97 7.26 17.12
CA GLY A 182 -6.13 7.15 15.66
C GLY A 182 -7.59 7.20 15.21
N THR A 183 -7.79 7.55 13.95
CA THR A 183 -9.09 7.42 13.29
C THR A 183 -9.14 6.09 12.55
N ARG A 184 -10.11 5.25 12.90
CA ARG A 184 -10.27 3.92 12.33
C ARG A 184 -11.25 3.97 11.16
N HIS A 185 -10.84 3.42 10.03
CA HIS A 185 -11.61 3.29 8.79
C HIS A 185 -11.83 1.82 8.46
N HIS A 186 -12.98 1.51 7.83
CA HIS A 186 -13.34 0.17 7.35
C HIS A 186 -13.69 0.24 5.88
#